data_698e54b0e6fa0706bac0b47f22a00b95
#
_entry.id   698e54b0e6fa0706bac0b47f22a00b95
#
_cell.length_a   1.000
_cell.length_b   1.000
_cell.length_c   1.000
_cell.angle_alpha   90.00
_cell.angle_beta   90.00
_cell.angle_gamma   90.00
#
_symmetry.space_group_name_H-M   'P 1'
#
loop_
_entity.id
_entity.type
_entity.pdbx_description
1 polymer ?
#
loop_
_entity_poly.entity_id
_entity_poly.type
_entity_poly.pdbx_seq_one_letter_code
_entity_poly.pdbx_strand_id
1 'polypeptide(L)'
;MKYYMIGEVETTDASWVPDYVQNVTGMVERFGGRYLARTPKAEKVEGERKLMGIIVVVEWPSKEAATTFYESEEYRPYRQKRLAGAKNEFVLVAGEDVTNTAHVPE
;
A
#
# COMPACT_ATOMS: atom_id res chain seq x y z
N MET A 1 12.24 9.44 8.76
CA MET A 1 11.13 8.67 9.37
C MET A 1 10.47 7.81 8.32
N LYS A 2 10.28 6.54 8.62
CA LYS A 2 9.57 5.62 7.73
C LYS A 2 8.08 5.93 7.70
N TYR A 3 7.47 5.64 6.56
CA TYR A 3 6.03 5.70 6.37
C TYR A 3 5.55 4.36 5.85
N TYR A 4 4.31 4.01 6.17
CA TYR A 4 3.70 2.75 5.75
C TYR A 4 2.43 3.04 4.97
N MET A 5 2.37 2.51 3.76
CA MET A 5 1.15 2.56 2.95
C MET A 5 0.38 1.28 3.22
N ILE A 6 -0.83 1.42 3.77
CA ILE A 6 -1.67 0.29 4.13
C ILE A 6 -2.93 0.37 3.29
N GLY A 7 -3.21 -0.71 2.57
CA GLY A 7 -4.33 -0.72 1.65
C GLY A 7 -5.16 -1.99 1.71
N GLU A 8 -6.42 -1.85 1.29
CA GLU A 8 -7.34 -2.95 1.05
C GLU A 8 -7.75 -2.88 -0.41
N VAL A 9 -7.66 -3.99 -1.11
CA VAL A 9 -7.99 -4.07 -2.53
C VAL A 9 -8.96 -5.21 -2.77
N GLU A 10 -10.20 -4.90 -3.15
CA GLU A 10 -11.19 -5.88 -3.54
C GLU A 10 -11.35 -5.82 -5.06
N THR A 11 -10.78 -6.80 -5.75
CA THR A 11 -10.78 -6.84 -7.20
C THR A 11 -12.20 -7.13 -7.72
N THR A 12 -12.68 -6.28 -8.63
CA THR A 12 -13.98 -6.46 -9.29
C THR A 12 -13.81 -6.98 -10.72
N ASP A 13 -12.67 -6.69 -11.34
CA ASP A 13 -12.29 -7.18 -12.67
C ASP A 13 -10.82 -7.57 -12.59
N ALA A 14 -10.53 -8.84 -12.70
CA ALA A 14 -9.18 -9.36 -12.48
C ALA A 14 -8.22 -9.18 -13.67
N SER A 15 -8.70 -8.64 -14.79
CA SER A 15 -7.88 -8.57 -16.01
C SER A 15 -6.60 -7.71 -15.86
N TRP A 16 -6.63 -6.73 -14.97
CA TRP A 16 -5.48 -5.83 -14.74
C TRP A 16 -4.41 -6.44 -13.82
N VAL A 17 -4.75 -7.51 -13.06
CA VAL A 17 -3.92 -7.99 -11.95
C VAL A 17 -2.57 -8.54 -12.38
N PRO A 18 -2.46 -9.46 -13.38
CA PRO A 18 -1.16 -10.04 -13.73
C PRO A 18 -0.15 -8.98 -14.17
N ASP A 19 -0.54 -8.06 -15.03
CA ASP A 19 0.33 -7.00 -15.53
C ASP A 19 0.74 -6.06 -14.39
N TYR A 20 -0.18 -5.73 -13.51
CA TYR A 20 0.09 -4.88 -12.35
C TYR A 20 1.13 -5.53 -11.43
N VAL A 21 0.92 -6.78 -11.05
CA VAL A 21 1.83 -7.48 -10.14
C VAL A 21 3.22 -7.62 -10.76
N GLN A 22 3.27 -7.97 -12.04
CA GLN A 22 4.53 -8.20 -12.74
C GLN A 22 5.38 -6.93 -12.83
N ASN A 23 4.76 -5.77 -13.03
CA ASN A 23 5.48 -4.52 -13.28
C ASN A 23 5.61 -3.62 -12.06
N VAL A 24 4.59 -3.58 -11.22
CA VAL A 24 4.55 -2.62 -10.10
C VAL A 24 5.43 -3.04 -8.94
N THR A 25 5.62 -4.33 -8.72
CA THR A 25 6.49 -4.81 -7.63
C THR A 25 7.90 -4.23 -7.75
N GLY A 26 8.53 -4.38 -8.92
CA GLY A 26 9.87 -3.82 -9.16
C GLY A 26 9.89 -2.31 -9.15
N MET A 27 8.80 -1.69 -9.61
CA MET A 27 8.66 -0.25 -9.61
C MET A 27 8.67 0.32 -8.19
N VAL A 28 7.89 -0.29 -7.27
CA VAL A 28 7.87 0.09 -5.86
C VAL A 28 9.29 0.01 -5.29
N GLU A 29 10.01 -1.06 -5.57
CA GLU A 29 11.37 -1.25 -5.07
C GLU A 29 12.34 -0.19 -5.60
N ARG A 30 12.23 0.15 -6.89
CA ARG A 30 13.09 1.19 -7.47
C ARG A 30 12.85 2.57 -6.87
N PHE A 31 11.63 2.83 -6.39
CA PHE A 31 11.30 4.09 -5.71
C PHE A 31 11.62 4.06 -4.22
N GLY A 32 12.19 2.96 -3.72
CA GLY A 32 12.61 2.83 -2.34
C GLY A 32 11.64 2.11 -1.42
N GLY A 33 10.52 1.64 -1.95
CA GLY A 33 9.52 0.93 -1.16
C GLY A 33 9.85 -0.55 -0.99
N ARG A 34 9.21 -1.17 -0.03
CA ARG A 34 9.35 -2.60 0.23
C ARG A 34 7.99 -3.17 0.67
N TYR A 35 7.51 -4.19 -0.04
CA TYR A 35 6.32 -4.90 0.40
C TYR A 35 6.60 -5.68 1.67
N LEU A 36 5.84 -5.41 2.72
CA LEU A 36 5.91 -6.17 3.97
C LEU A 36 4.84 -7.25 4.00
N ALA A 37 3.69 -6.98 3.39
CA ALA A 37 2.61 -7.95 3.27
C ALA A 37 1.79 -7.63 2.04
N ARG A 38 1.25 -8.68 1.42
CA ARG A 38 0.38 -8.58 0.26
C ARG A 38 -0.37 -9.90 0.22
N THR A 39 -1.51 -9.96 0.94
CA THR A 39 -2.14 -11.24 1.27
C THR A 39 -3.63 -11.09 1.51
N PRO A 40 -4.44 -12.11 1.13
CA PRO A 40 -5.84 -12.18 1.56
C PRO A 40 -6.01 -12.69 2.98
N LYS A 41 -4.93 -13.16 3.61
CA LYS A 41 -5.00 -13.74 4.96
C LYS A 41 -4.90 -12.66 6.01
N ALA A 42 -6.05 -12.07 6.35
CA ALA A 42 -6.16 -11.09 7.41
C ALA A 42 -7.34 -11.46 8.28
N GLU A 43 -7.14 -11.44 9.58
CA GLU A 43 -8.18 -11.74 10.54
C GLU A 43 -8.58 -10.47 11.27
N LYS A 44 -9.87 -10.22 11.35
CA LYS A 44 -10.38 -9.11 12.14
C LYS A 44 -10.31 -9.49 13.63
N VAL A 45 -9.57 -8.72 14.41
CA VAL A 45 -9.44 -8.94 15.84
C VAL A 45 -10.61 -8.31 16.58
N GLU A 46 -11.04 -7.13 16.14
CA GLU A 46 -12.23 -6.48 16.67
C GLU A 46 -12.77 -5.47 15.67
N GLY A 47 -14.02 -5.05 15.86
CA GLY A 47 -14.68 -4.10 14.99
C GLY A 47 -15.70 -4.76 14.08
N GLU A 48 -16.57 -3.94 13.49
CA GLU A 48 -17.66 -4.44 12.67
C GLU A 48 -17.44 -4.25 11.17
N ARG A 49 -16.53 -3.34 10.79
CA ARG A 49 -16.27 -3.08 9.37
C ARG A 49 -15.61 -4.30 8.72
N LYS A 50 -16.21 -4.74 7.62
CA LYS A 50 -15.68 -5.88 6.88
C LYS A 50 -14.40 -5.47 6.15
N LEU A 51 -13.37 -6.31 6.24
CA LEU A 51 -12.15 -6.13 5.44
C LEU A 51 -12.43 -6.46 3.98
N MET A 52 -11.77 -5.75 3.08
CA MET A 52 -11.95 -5.95 1.64
C MET A 52 -10.74 -6.66 1.03
N GLY A 53 -10.99 -7.83 0.45
CA GLY A 53 -10.03 -8.51 -0.43
C GLY A 53 -8.64 -8.72 0.15
N ILE A 54 -7.65 -8.17 -0.55
CA ILE A 54 -6.23 -8.31 -0.20
C ILE A 54 -5.79 -7.12 0.65
N ILE A 55 -5.02 -7.41 1.69
CA ILE A 55 -4.39 -6.37 2.51
C ILE A 55 -2.95 -6.19 2.01
N VAL A 56 -2.58 -4.93 1.80
CA VAL A 56 -1.26 -4.56 1.29
C VAL A 56 -0.58 -3.65 2.30
N VAL A 57 0.67 -3.96 2.64
CA VAL A 57 1.49 -3.11 3.51
C VAL A 57 2.81 -2.86 2.81
N VAL A 58 3.11 -1.60 2.52
CA VAL A 58 4.36 -1.20 1.90
C VAL A 58 5.10 -0.23 2.81
N GLU A 59 6.36 -0.53 3.09
CA GLU A 59 7.23 0.35 3.87
C GLU A 59 7.96 1.29 2.92
N TRP A 60 8.01 2.58 3.29
CA TRP A 60 8.71 3.61 2.53
C TRP A 60 9.73 4.31 3.43
N PRO A 61 10.89 4.73 2.88
CA PRO A 61 11.89 5.43 3.69
C PRO A 61 11.45 6.81 4.13
N SER A 62 10.46 7.41 3.42
CA SER A 62 9.95 8.73 3.74
C SER A 62 8.57 8.90 3.13
N LYS A 63 7.86 9.92 3.57
CA LYS A 63 6.59 10.33 2.96
C LYS A 63 6.80 10.73 1.50
N GLU A 64 7.89 11.45 1.24
CA GLU A 64 8.22 11.97 -0.10
C GLU A 64 8.43 10.81 -1.08
N ALA A 65 9.12 9.76 -0.66
CA ALA A 65 9.33 8.58 -1.52
C ALA A 65 8.00 7.93 -1.89
N ALA A 66 7.11 7.76 -0.92
CA ALA A 66 5.78 7.18 -1.17
C ALA A 66 4.97 8.05 -2.14
N THR A 67 4.95 9.35 -1.91
CA THR A 67 4.19 10.29 -2.73
C THR A 67 4.76 10.37 -4.14
N THR A 68 6.08 10.42 -4.27
CA THR A 68 6.75 10.45 -5.56
C THR A 68 6.39 9.22 -6.40
N PHE A 69 6.41 8.04 -5.79
CA PHE A 69 5.97 6.83 -6.47
C PHE A 69 4.50 6.93 -6.88
N TYR A 70 3.63 7.26 -5.94
CA TYR A 70 2.18 7.24 -6.18
C TYR A 70 1.77 8.19 -7.29
N GLU A 71 2.43 9.33 -7.40
CA GLU A 71 2.12 10.35 -8.40
C GLU A 71 2.96 10.26 -9.68
N SER A 72 3.87 9.28 -9.75
CA SER A 72 4.78 9.15 -10.89
C SER A 72 4.03 8.85 -12.19
N GLU A 73 4.58 9.34 -13.30
CA GLU A 73 4.06 9.01 -14.63
C GLU A 73 4.19 7.52 -14.92
N GLU A 74 5.24 6.89 -14.39
CA GLU A 74 5.49 5.46 -14.59
C GLU A 74 4.39 4.62 -13.96
N TYR A 75 3.91 4.99 -12.77
CA TYR A 75 2.87 4.24 -12.06
C TYR A 75 1.47 4.55 -12.58
N ARG A 76 1.24 5.72 -13.14
CA ARG A 76 -0.09 6.21 -13.49
C ARG A 76 -0.97 5.21 -14.24
N PRO A 77 -0.51 4.56 -15.35
CA PRO A 77 -1.38 3.66 -16.08
C PRO A 77 -1.81 2.43 -15.24
N TYR A 78 -0.93 1.95 -14.39
CA TYR A 78 -1.23 0.82 -13.50
C TYR A 78 -2.20 1.23 -12.42
N ARG A 79 -2.00 2.39 -11.83
CA ARG A 79 -2.89 2.93 -10.81
C ARG A 79 -4.31 3.11 -11.37
N GLN A 80 -4.42 3.67 -12.56
CA GLN A 80 -5.73 3.90 -13.19
C GLN A 80 -6.47 2.59 -13.43
N LYS A 81 -5.78 1.56 -13.89
CA LYS A 81 -6.38 0.24 -14.10
C LYS A 81 -6.85 -0.39 -12.79
N ARG A 82 -6.06 -0.26 -11.73
CA ARG A 82 -6.46 -0.76 -10.41
C ARG A 82 -7.66 0.00 -9.88
N LEU A 83 -7.69 1.31 -10.01
CA LEU A 83 -8.82 2.13 -9.56
C LEU A 83 -10.11 1.78 -10.31
N ALA A 84 -10.01 1.45 -11.59
CA ALA A 84 -11.17 1.06 -12.40
C ALA A 84 -11.62 -0.38 -12.14
N GLY A 85 -10.68 -1.28 -11.80
CA GLY A 85 -10.96 -2.72 -11.67
C GLY A 85 -11.03 -3.24 -10.25
N ALA A 86 -11.08 -2.37 -9.24
CA ALA A 86 -11.14 -2.78 -7.85
C ALA A 86 -11.77 -1.70 -6.99
N LYS A 87 -12.24 -2.12 -5.80
CA LYS A 87 -12.58 -1.20 -4.71
C LYS A 87 -11.32 -1.07 -3.86
N ASN A 88 -10.93 0.15 -3.53
CA ASN A 88 -9.64 0.44 -2.91
C ASN A 88 -9.79 1.35 -1.71
N GLU A 89 -9.04 1.04 -0.65
CA GLU A 89 -8.86 1.90 0.50
C GLU A 89 -7.38 1.91 0.82
N PHE A 90 -6.73 3.07 0.75
CA PHE A 90 -5.32 3.21 1.06
C PHE A 90 -5.10 4.38 2.00
N VAL A 91 -4.25 4.17 3.02
CA VAL A 91 -3.81 5.23 3.92
C VAL A 91 -2.29 5.22 3.99
N LEU A 92 -1.72 6.37 4.27
CA LEU A 92 -0.28 6.53 4.48
C LEU A 92 -0.07 6.90 5.93
N VAL A 93 0.65 6.03 6.66
CA VAL A 93 0.78 6.11 8.12
C VAL A 93 2.22 6.44 8.49
N ALA A 94 2.42 7.49 9.29
CA ALA A 94 3.73 7.83 9.81
C ALA A 94 4.22 6.74 10.77
N GLY A 95 5.48 6.33 10.62
CA GLY A 95 6.08 5.29 11.44
C GLY A 95 6.59 5.85 12.77
N GLU A 96 5.69 6.34 13.58
CA GLU A 96 6.02 6.93 14.88
C GLU A 96 5.02 6.47 15.94
N ASP A 97 5.43 6.52 17.18
CA ASP A 97 4.55 6.27 18.32
C ASP A 97 4.51 7.54 19.18
N VAL A 98 3.46 8.35 18.98
CA VAL A 98 3.34 9.63 19.68
C VAL A 98 2.93 9.47 21.15
N THR A 99 2.52 8.26 21.56
CA THR A 99 2.18 7.99 22.94
C THR A 99 3.38 7.64 23.80
N ASN A 100 4.50 7.27 23.16
CA ASN A 100 5.76 7.01 23.85
C ASN A 100 6.62 8.27 23.81
N THR A 101 6.35 9.19 24.72
CA THR A 101 6.99 10.50 24.72
C THR A 101 8.46 10.47 25.13
N ALA A 102 8.92 9.39 25.74
CA ALA A 102 10.31 9.29 26.16
C ALA A 102 11.24 9.01 24.99
N HIS A 103 10.77 8.29 23.99
CA HIS A 103 11.60 7.86 22.89
C HIS A 103 10.77 7.38 21.69
N VAL A 104 11.10 7.90 20.52
CA VAL A 104 10.47 7.47 19.26
C VAL A 104 11.56 6.81 18.44
N PRO A 105 11.59 5.48 18.30
CA PRO A 105 12.60 4.79 17.50
C PRO A 105 12.37 5.04 16.00
N GLU A 106 13.45 5.14 15.28
CA GLU A 106 13.46 5.34 13.85
C GLU A 106 13.83 4.06 13.10
#